data_6198549fb1a7e6e5599a623f7ec8bcbe
#
_entry.id   6198549fb1a7e6e5599a623f7ec8bcbe
#
_cell.length_a   1.000
_cell.length_b   1.000
_cell.length_c   1.000
_cell.angle_alpha   90.00
_cell.angle_beta   90.00
_cell.angle_gamma   90.00
#
_symmetry.space_group_name_H-M   'P 1'
#
loop_
_entity.id
_entity.type
_entity.pdbx_description
1 polymer ?
#
loop_
_entity_poly.entity_id
_entity_poly.type
_entity_poly.pdbx_seq_one_letter_code
_entity_poly.pdbx_strand_id
1 'polypeptide(L)'
;MQSTESSELILSPRVKPGLSPERLDALKEVANIGAGHAATALSLMTGARIMIDVPTVNVAPLDELIPGIADADSQIVSVVMDMHGSLTGHTLLALPLVTGRRLADLMLRRERRPGGTLDLLE
;
A
#
# COMPACT_ATOMS: atom_id res chain seq x y z
N MET A 1 34.93 -18.63 -2.57
CA MET A 1 35.05 -17.44 -3.41
C MET A 1 33.98 -17.33 -4.46
N GLN A 2 33.77 -18.36 -5.25
CA GLN A 2 32.75 -18.31 -6.31
C GLN A 2 31.32 -18.15 -5.78
N SER A 3 30.99 -18.74 -4.65
CA SER A 3 29.67 -18.57 -4.01
C SER A 3 29.44 -17.16 -3.49
N THR A 4 30.48 -16.46 -3.06
CA THR A 4 30.39 -15.08 -2.61
C THR A 4 30.15 -14.14 -3.78
N GLU A 5 30.81 -14.36 -4.89
CA GLU A 5 30.60 -13.60 -6.12
C GLU A 5 29.20 -13.78 -6.67
N SER A 6 28.69 -15.00 -6.66
CA SER A 6 27.31 -15.30 -7.08
C SER A 6 26.29 -14.61 -6.16
N SER A 7 26.55 -14.58 -4.87
CA SER A 7 25.69 -13.88 -3.90
C SER A 7 25.70 -12.38 -4.13
N GLU A 8 26.84 -11.80 -4.42
CA GLU A 8 26.94 -10.36 -4.75
C GLU A 8 26.19 -10.03 -6.04
N LEU A 9 26.28 -10.87 -7.06
CA LEU A 9 25.53 -10.67 -8.30
C LEU A 9 24.02 -10.76 -8.11
N ILE A 10 23.55 -11.59 -7.19
CA ILE A 10 22.13 -11.72 -6.86
C ILE A 10 21.66 -10.52 -6.05
N LEU A 11 22.48 -10.01 -5.12
CA LEU A 11 22.13 -8.89 -4.26
C LEU A 11 22.26 -7.54 -4.97
N SER A 12 23.21 -7.42 -5.88
CA SER A 12 23.51 -6.17 -6.59
C SER A 12 22.30 -5.55 -7.29
N PRO A 13 21.46 -6.31 -8.03
CA PRO A 13 20.24 -5.76 -8.62
C PRO A 13 19.19 -5.33 -7.60
N ARG A 14 19.20 -5.92 -6.42
CA ARG A 14 18.26 -5.58 -5.35
C ARG A 14 18.63 -4.29 -4.61
N VAL A 15 19.90 -3.99 -4.59
CA VAL A 15 20.45 -2.84 -3.88
C VAL A 15 20.55 -1.61 -4.78
N LYS A 16 20.37 -1.77 -6.08
CA LYS A 16 20.35 -0.63 -6.98
C LYS A 16 18.98 0.03 -6.95
N PRO A 17 18.84 1.01 -6.10
CA PRO A 17 17.67 1.79 -6.10
C PRO A 17 17.77 2.70 -7.26
N GLY A 18 17.04 2.94 -7.99
CA GLY A 18 17.39 4.04 -8.71
C GLY A 18 16.50 4.30 -9.85
N LEU A 19 15.33 4.74 -9.52
CA LEU A 19 14.59 5.50 -10.49
C LEU A 19 15.29 6.82 -10.73
N SER A 20 15.51 7.17 -11.99
CA SER A 20 15.93 8.52 -12.36
C SER A 20 14.91 9.54 -11.86
N PRO A 21 15.28 10.83 -11.69
CA PRO A 21 14.33 11.86 -11.28
C PRO A 21 13.08 11.90 -12.17
N GLU A 22 13.24 11.73 -13.48
CA GLU A 22 12.13 11.74 -14.44
C GLU A 22 11.18 10.54 -14.22
N ARG A 23 11.73 9.36 -13.96
CA ARG A 23 10.94 8.16 -13.68
C ARG A 23 10.22 8.26 -12.34
N LEU A 24 10.86 8.86 -11.35
CA LEU A 24 10.23 9.11 -10.06
C LEU A 24 9.06 10.10 -10.20
N ASP A 25 9.23 11.15 -10.97
CA ASP A 25 8.16 12.10 -11.24
C ASP A 25 7.00 11.46 -12.00
N ALA A 26 7.30 10.61 -12.98
CA ALA A 26 6.27 9.82 -13.67
C ALA A 26 5.52 8.90 -12.72
N LEU A 27 6.21 8.24 -11.79
CA LEU A 27 5.59 7.38 -10.79
C LEU A 27 4.70 8.17 -9.83
N LYS A 28 5.12 9.36 -9.41
CA LYS A 28 4.30 10.26 -8.59
C LYS A 28 3.03 10.68 -9.32
N GLU A 29 3.13 10.98 -10.60
CA GLU A 29 1.97 11.34 -11.43
C GLU A 29 0.98 10.17 -11.51
N VAL A 30 1.46 8.96 -11.80
CA VAL A 30 0.64 7.74 -11.84
C VAL A 30 -0.01 7.47 -10.48
N ALA A 31 0.74 7.62 -9.40
CA ALA A 31 0.22 7.43 -8.04
C ALA A 31 -0.89 8.44 -7.72
N ASN A 32 -0.72 9.70 -8.12
CA ASN A 32 -1.71 10.75 -7.91
C ASN A 32 -2.99 10.48 -8.72
N ILE A 33 -2.87 10.08 -9.96
CA ILE A 33 -4.00 9.68 -10.80
C ILE A 33 -4.72 8.47 -10.19
N GLY A 34 -3.97 7.46 -9.77
CA GLY A 34 -4.52 6.26 -9.13
C GLY A 34 -5.25 6.57 -7.82
N ALA A 35 -4.69 7.45 -6.99
CA ALA A 35 -5.33 7.90 -5.75
C ALA A 35 -6.67 8.61 -6.02
N GLY A 36 -6.71 9.45 -7.06
CA GLY A 36 -7.96 10.11 -7.49
C GLY A 36 -9.03 9.11 -7.93
N HIS A 37 -8.65 8.12 -8.73
CA HIS A 37 -9.56 7.06 -9.16
C HIS A 37 -10.03 6.20 -7.97
N ALA A 38 -9.13 5.85 -7.05
CA ALA A 38 -9.48 5.10 -5.85
C ALA A 38 -10.46 5.87 -4.96
N ALA A 39 -10.25 7.16 -4.75
CA ALA A 39 -11.16 8.01 -3.99
C ALA A 39 -12.55 8.07 -4.61
N THR A 40 -12.63 8.18 -5.93
CA THR A 40 -13.91 8.16 -6.66
C THR A 40 -14.61 6.82 -6.51
N ALA A 41 -13.89 5.72 -6.71
CA ALA A 41 -14.45 4.37 -6.58
C ALA A 41 -14.96 4.10 -5.15
N LEU A 42 -14.17 4.45 -4.14
CA LEU A 42 -14.56 4.29 -2.74
C LEU A 42 -15.77 5.17 -2.38
N SER A 43 -15.84 6.38 -2.90
CA SER A 43 -16.99 7.26 -2.68
C SER A 43 -18.27 6.67 -3.26
N LEU A 44 -18.19 6.08 -4.44
CA LEU A 44 -19.34 5.41 -5.08
C LEU A 44 -19.75 4.14 -4.31
N MET A 45 -18.78 3.35 -3.85
CA MET A 45 -19.05 2.11 -3.13
C MET A 45 -19.63 2.35 -1.74
N THR A 46 -19.21 3.40 -1.07
CA THR A 46 -19.62 3.69 0.32
C THR A 46 -20.80 4.65 0.40
N GLY A 47 -21.12 5.35 -0.65
CA GLY A 47 -22.09 6.44 -0.62
C GLY A 47 -21.64 7.65 0.20
N ALA A 48 -20.38 7.69 0.60
CA ALA A 48 -19.77 8.77 1.37
C ALA A 48 -18.71 9.48 0.54
N ARG A 49 -18.50 10.77 0.79
CA ARG A 49 -17.43 11.51 0.13
C ARG A 49 -16.09 11.10 0.76
N ILE A 50 -15.28 10.39 -0.01
CA ILE A 50 -13.93 10.00 0.38
C ILE A 50 -12.94 10.82 -0.44
N MET A 51 -12.00 11.44 0.25
CA MET A 51 -10.91 12.19 -0.36
C MET A 51 -9.59 11.55 0.05
N ILE A 52 -8.67 11.50 -0.87
CA ILE A 52 -7.30 11.03 -0.63
C ILE A 52 -6.37 12.20 -0.91
N ASP A 53 -5.50 12.50 0.05
CA ASP A 53 -4.49 13.54 -0.12
C ASP A 53 -3.47 13.15 -1.19
N VAL A 54 -2.72 14.11 -1.67
CA VAL A 54 -1.65 13.87 -2.64
C VAL A 54 -0.67 12.85 -2.07
N PRO A 55 -0.45 11.71 -2.74
CA PRO A 55 0.41 10.67 -2.21
C PRO A 55 1.87 11.08 -2.22
N THR A 56 2.60 10.64 -1.20
CA THR A 56 4.05 10.66 -1.20
C THR A 56 4.57 9.34 -1.75
N VAL A 57 5.55 9.41 -2.64
CA VAL A 57 6.13 8.22 -3.25
C VAL A 57 7.59 8.08 -2.81
N ASN A 58 7.92 6.96 -2.22
CA ASN A 58 9.28 6.58 -1.86
C ASN A 58 9.64 5.27 -2.54
N VAL A 59 10.86 5.18 -3.00
CA VAL A 59 11.42 3.95 -3.58
C VAL A 59 12.68 3.61 -2.80
N ALA A 60 12.65 2.47 -2.14
CA ALA A 60 13.74 2.01 -1.30
C ALA A 60 13.70 0.48 -1.18
N PRO A 61 14.78 -0.16 -0.72
CA PRO A 61 14.75 -1.56 -0.32
C PRO A 61 13.63 -1.83 0.70
N LEU A 62 13.05 -3.02 0.64
CA LEU A 62 11.88 -3.36 1.45
C LEU A 62 12.14 -3.26 2.95
N ASP A 63 13.31 -3.66 3.39
CA ASP A 63 13.73 -3.59 4.79
C ASP A 63 13.81 -2.15 5.32
N GLU A 64 14.05 -1.18 4.45
CA GLU A 64 14.03 0.23 4.80
C GLU A 64 12.62 0.81 4.84
N LEU A 65 11.69 0.24 4.08
CA LEU A 65 10.31 0.72 4.01
C LEU A 65 9.43 0.20 5.15
N ILE A 66 9.68 -1.02 5.62
CA ILE A 66 8.86 -1.68 6.64
C ILE A 66 8.70 -0.83 7.91
N PRO A 67 9.75 -0.24 8.49
CA PRO A 67 9.60 0.57 9.70
C PRO A 67 8.71 1.80 9.54
N GLY A 68 8.58 2.31 8.32
CA GLY A 68 7.73 3.47 8.03
C GLY A 68 6.25 3.12 7.80
N ILE A 69 5.93 1.84 7.66
CA ILE A 69 4.55 1.39 7.39
C ILE A 69 3.75 1.27 8.69
N ALA A 70 4.37 0.73 9.72
CA ALA A 70 3.71 0.54 11.01
C ALA A 70 4.75 0.44 12.14
N ASP A 71 4.40 0.96 13.29
CA ASP A 71 5.16 0.69 14.51
C ASP A 71 4.98 -0.77 14.94
N ALA A 72 5.96 -1.34 15.63
CA ALA A 72 5.95 -2.75 16.03
C ALA A 72 4.71 -3.16 16.84
N ASP A 73 4.14 -2.22 17.59
CA ASP A 73 2.97 -2.46 18.45
C ASP A 73 1.64 -2.02 17.80
N SER A 74 1.68 -1.49 16.59
CA SER A 74 0.48 -1.04 15.90
C SER A 74 -0.28 -2.18 15.27
N GLN A 75 -1.59 -2.18 15.42
CA GLN A 75 -2.48 -3.08 14.71
C GLN A 75 -2.85 -2.47 13.36
N ILE A 76 -2.69 -3.24 12.31
CA ILE A 76 -3.01 -2.84 10.94
C ILE A 76 -3.95 -3.85 10.30
N VAL A 77 -4.73 -3.37 9.36
CA VAL A 77 -5.43 -4.20 8.37
C VAL A 77 -4.64 -4.13 7.09
N SER A 78 -4.36 -5.25 6.49
CA SER A 78 -3.62 -5.30 5.24
C SER A 78 -4.34 -6.15 4.19
N VAL A 79 -4.24 -5.71 2.95
CA VAL A 79 -4.70 -6.45 1.78
C VAL A 79 -3.51 -6.65 0.86
N VAL A 80 -3.23 -7.90 0.53
CA VAL A 80 -2.16 -8.25 -0.41
C VAL A 80 -2.80 -8.63 -1.74
N MET A 81 -2.29 -8.07 -2.80
CA MET A 81 -2.76 -8.34 -4.16
C MET A 81 -1.58 -8.69 -5.05
N ASP A 82 -1.75 -9.66 -5.90
CA ASP A 82 -0.76 -10.02 -6.90
C ASP A 82 -0.98 -9.21 -8.17
N MET A 83 0.11 -8.70 -8.72
CA MET A 83 0.09 -8.01 -10.00
C MET A 83 0.64 -8.93 -11.08
N HIS A 84 -0.09 -9.03 -12.16
CA HIS A 84 0.27 -9.83 -13.33
C HIS A 84 0.21 -8.97 -14.61
N GLY A 85 1.06 -9.27 -15.55
CA GLY A 85 1.11 -8.57 -16.83
C GLY A 85 2.49 -7.99 -17.10
N SER A 86 2.54 -6.78 -17.63
CA SER A 86 3.81 -6.09 -17.92
C SER A 86 4.59 -5.77 -16.65
N LEU A 87 3.90 -5.59 -15.53
CA LEU A 87 4.48 -5.50 -14.20
C LEU A 87 4.03 -6.70 -13.40
N THR A 88 4.98 -7.39 -12.80
CA THR A 88 4.71 -8.52 -11.91
C THR A 88 5.24 -8.21 -10.52
N GLY A 89 4.51 -8.61 -9.50
CA GLY A 89 4.89 -8.37 -8.12
C GLY A 89 3.70 -8.42 -7.18
N HIS A 90 3.90 -7.85 -6.02
CA HIS A 90 2.88 -7.80 -4.98
C HIS A 90 2.57 -6.37 -4.60
N THR A 91 1.31 -6.09 -4.36
CA THR A 91 0.85 -4.83 -3.78
C THR A 91 0.33 -5.09 -2.38
N LEU A 92 0.80 -4.34 -1.43
CA LEU A 92 0.32 -4.37 -0.05
C LEU A 92 -0.36 -3.04 0.24
N LEU A 93 -1.63 -3.08 0.54
CA LEU A 93 -2.36 -1.97 1.14
C LEU A 93 -2.39 -2.19 2.64
N ALA A 94 -1.85 -1.27 3.40
CA ALA A 94 -1.85 -1.31 4.86
C ALA A 94 -2.57 -0.09 5.42
N LEU A 95 -3.50 -0.33 6.32
CA LEU A 95 -4.28 0.71 6.98
C LEU A 95 -4.21 0.53 8.50
N PRO A 96 -4.17 1.63 9.29
CA PRO A 96 -4.41 1.51 10.72
C PRO A 96 -5.74 0.78 10.98
N LEU A 97 -5.80 -0.05 12.02
CA LEU A 97 -6.98 -0.84 12.33
C LEU A 97 -8.25 0.02 12.46
N VAL A 98 -8.14 1.18 13.08
CA VAL A 98 -9.27 2.12 13.23
C VAL A 98 -9.78 2.59 11.85
N THR A 99 -8.89 2.93 10.97
CA THR A 99 -9.23 3.35 9.60
C THR A 99 -9.85 2.21 8.81
N GLY A 100 -9.27 1.01 8.91
CA GLY A 100 -9.78 -0.18 8.24
C GLY A 100 -11.20 -0.55 8.70
N ARG A 101 -11.46 -0.51 10.00
CA ARG A 101 -12.80 -0.72 10.55
C ARG A 101 -13.79 0.30 10.02
N ARG A 102 -13.42 1.58 10.04
CA ARG A 102 -14.29 2.64 9.55
C ARG A 102 -14.64 2.46 8.08
N LEU A 103 -13.66 2.09 7.27
CA LEU A 103 -13.88 1.82 5.86
C LEU A 103 -14.80 0.61 5.67
N ALA A 104 -14.57 -0.48 6.41
CA ALA A 104 -15.41 -1.66 6.36
C ALA A 104 -16.87 -1.35 6.75
N ASP A 105 -17.07 -0.59 7.82
CA ASP A 105 -18.40 -0.16 8.26
C ASP A 105 -19.13 0.63 7.17
N LEU A 106 -18.43 1.57 6.52
CA LEU A 106 -18.98 2.34 5.41
C LEU A 106 -19.34 1.44 4.22
N MET A 107 -18.47 0.51 3.86
CA MET A 107 -18.69 -0.40 2.74
C MET A 107 -19.85 -1.37 3.00
N LEU A 108 -19.99 -1.84 4.23
CA LEU A 108 -21.06 -2.74 4.64
C LEU A 108 -22.35 -1.97 5.00
N ARG A 109 -22.33 -0.65 4.96
CA ARG A 109 -23.45 0.21 5.36
C ARG A 109 -23.96 -0.08 6.77
N ARG A 110 -23.06 -0.44 7.67
CA ARG A 110 -23.35 -0.70 9.07
C ARG A 110 -22.99 0.50 9.92
N GLU A 111 -23.84 0.80 10.87
CA GLU A 111 -23.49 1.75 11.92
C GLU A 111 -22.39 1.14 12.80
N ARG A 112 -21.34 1.91 13.01
CA ARG A 112 -20.23 1.49 13.85
C ARG A 112 -20.70 1.42 15.31
N ARG A 113 -20.65 0.24 15.89
CA ARG A 113 -20.89 0.06 17.31
C ARG A 113 -19.61 0.42 18.09
N PRO A 114 -19.70 1.30 19.12
CA PRO A 114 -18.55 1.57 19.98
C PRO A 114 -18.02 0.25 20.58
N GLY A 115 -16.73 0.00 20.45
CA GLY A 115 -16.10 -1.22 20.97
C GLY A 115 -16.33 -2.48 20.16
N GLY A 116 -16.98 -2.40 19.01
CA GLY A 116 -17.17 -3.56 18.13
C GLY A 116 -15.88 -4.07 17.54
N THR A 117 -15.72 -5.39 17.51
CA THR A 117 -14.62 -6.03 16.80
C THR A 117 -14.94 -6.09 15.31
N LEU A 118 -13.94 -5.91 14.47
CA LEU A 118 -14.11 -6.14 13.04
C LEU A 118 -14.36 -7.63 12.82
N ASP A 119 -15.54 -7.98 12.34
CA ASP A 119 -15.84 -9.33 11.95
C ASP A 119 -15.54 -9.49 10.45
N LEU A 120 -14.47 -10.21 10.18
CA LEU A 120 -14.01 -10.46 8.81
C LEU A 120 -14.79 -11.57 8.10
N LEU A 121 -15.68 -12.27 8.82
CA LEU A 121 -16.46 -13.37 8.27
C LEU A 121 -17.85 -12.96 7.80
N GLU A 122 -18.24 -11.76 8.04
CA GLU A 122 -19.43 -11.15 7.51
C GLU A 122 -19.11 -10.25 6.32
#